data_d7a4879ba30037f5fc8c1574efb6d7f8
#
_entry.id   d7a4879ba30037f5fc8c1574efb6d7f8
#
_cell.length_a   1.000
_cell.length_b   1.000
_cell.length_c   1.000
_cell.angle_alpha   90.00
_cell.angle_beta   90.00
_cell.angle_gamma   90.00
#
_symmetry.space_group_name_H-M   'P 1'
#
loop_
_entity.id
_entity.type
_entity.pdbx_description
1 polymer ?
#
loop_
_entity_poly.entity_id
_entity_poly.type
_entity_poly.pdbx_seq_one_letter_code
_entity_poly.pdbx_strand_id
1 'polypeptide(L)'
;MIPRKKDNNISIHGPVQIAHATDLYKKGRVYTDEILSPFTSIGNMSKATEAHYIHNFSINPKNLNSWKEVFENGDNLKVISQRDITILKNALNNSATYYDSHSKVGIENELSIYVTLNEDSLLTLPSFSQFVSFKKGVEENDSLDITKLITYLSKYEKDITKIEIYYVDELLNVVDESDKLKDKIEKYDLVKVIKDEAIN
;
A
#
# COMPACT_ATOMS: atom_id res chain seq x y z
N MET A 1 -26.65 8.95 3.50
CA MET A 1 -26.92 9.45 4.86
C MET A 1 -26.95 8.24 5.77
N ILE A 2 -26.06 8.11 6.73
CA ILE A 2 -26.02 6.97 7.66
C ILE A 2 -27.17 7.16 8.67
N PRO A 3 -28.10 6.20 8.84
CA PRO A 3 -29.18 6.35 9.78
C PRO A 3 -28.62 6.35 11.21
N ARG A 4 -28.70 7.48 11.89
CA ARG A 4 -28.41 7.56 13.33
C ARG A 4 -29.64 7.04 14.09
N LYS A 5 -29.64 5.77 14.43
CA LYS A 5 -30.45 5.31 15.58
C LYS A 5 -29.76 5.77 16.85
N LYS A 6 -30.51 6.39 17.72
CA LYS A 6 -30.06 7.16 18.92
C LYS A 6 -29.23 6.35 19.94
N ASP A 7 -29.16 5.03 19.86
CA ASP A 7 -28.60 4.19 20.93
C ASP A 7 -27.65 3.05 20.50
N ASN A 8 -27.31 2.91 19.20
CA ASN A 8 -26.34 1.90 18.77
C ASN A 8 -25.34 2.50 17.79
N ASN A 9 -24.10 2.64 18.24
CA ASN A 9 -22.98 2.89 17.33
C ASN A 9 -22.69 1.61 16.55
N ILE A 10 -22.93 1.62 15.25
CA ILE A 10 -22.59 0.51 14.36
C ILE A 10 -21.19 0.78 13.79
N SER A 11 -20.26 -0.13 14.07
CA SER A 11 -18.93 -0.11 13.48
C SER A 11 -18.92 -0.92 12.21
N ILE A 12 -18.51 -0.32 11.11
CA ILE A 12 -18.45 -0.95 9.78
C ILE A 12 -17.00 -0.90 9.30
N HIS A 13 -16.47 -2.07 8.92
CA HIS A 13 -15.15 -2.15 8.29
C HIS A 13 -15.26 -1.99 6.78
N GLY A 14 -14.51 -1.05 6.22
CA GLY A 14 -14.41 -0.87 4.78
C GLY A 14 -13.65 -2.03 4.11
N PRO A 15 -13.78 -2.19 2.79
CA PRO A 15 -13.09 -3.24 2.05
C PRO A 15 -11.59 -2.99 1.91
N VAL A 16 -11.14 -1.76 2.07
CA VAL A 16 -9.71 -1.37 2.02
C VAL A 16 -9.25 -0.99 3.41
N GLN A 17 -8.19 -1.61 3.86
CA GLN A 17 -7.52 -1.33 5.13
C GLN A 17 -6.06 -0.99 4.86
N ILE A 18 -5.59 0.15 5.37
CA ILE A 18 -4.19 0.58 5.25
C ILE A 18 -3.60 0.65 6.65
N ALA A 19 -2.50 -0.06 6.86
CA ALA A 19 -1.79 -0.06 8.14
C ALA A 19 -0.90 1.18 8.29
N HIS A 20 -0.49 1.45 9.53
CA HIS A 20 0.52 2.47 9.80
C HIS A 20 1.84 2.13 9.09
N ALA A 21 2.58 3.18 8.75
CA ALA A 21 3.90 3.07 8.16
C ALA A 21 4.92 2.46 9.12
N THR A 22 5.83 1.67 8.57
CA THR A 22 7.01 1.18 9.28
C THR A 22 8.25 1.63 8.51
N ASP A 23 9.20 2.29 9.17
CA ASP A 23 10.46 2.69 8.53
C ASP A 23 11.37 1.47 8.36
N LEU A 24 11.77 1.20 7.11
CA LEU A 24 12.68 0.12 6.76
C LEU A 24 14.16 0.51 6.93
N TYR A 25 14.49 1.79 6.77
CA TYR A 25 15.87 2.26 6.83
C TYR A 25 16.42 2.29 8.25
N LYS A 26 15.63 2.73 9.24
CA LYS A 26 15.95 2.72 10.68
C LYS A 26 17.24 3.46 11.09
N LYS A 27 17.87 4.21 10.20
CA LYS A 27 19.11 4.95 10.41
C LYS A 27 18.93 6.47 10.23
N GLY A 28 17.78 6.89 9.80
CA GLY A 28 17.44 8.32 9.70
C GLY A 28 17.44 8.98 11.08
N ARG A 29 17.91 10.23 11.14
CA ARG A 29 17.84 11.03 12.36
C ARG A 29 16.53 11.77 12.41
N VAL A 30 15.86 11.75 13.55
CA VAL A 30 14.65 12.53 13.79
C VAL A 30 15.03 13.75 14.64
N TYR A 31 14.67 14.93 14.17
CA TYR A 31 14.80 16.19 14.90
C TYR A 31 13.41 16.66 15.28
N THR A 32 13.25 17.17 16.48
CA THR A 32 12.02 17.79 16.94
C THR A 32 12.31 19.25 17.30
N ASP A 33 11.66 20.15 16.58
CA ASP A 33 11.75 21.58 16.80
C ASP A 33 10.43 22.11 17.37
N GLU A 34 10.50 23.08 18.28
CA GLU A 34 9.33 23.83 18.72
C GLU A 34 8.93 24.85 17.64
N ILE A 35 7.67 24.84 17.28
CA ILE A 35 7.10 25.81 16.35
C ILE A 35 6.28 26.81 17.16
N LEU A 36 6.74 28.06 17.20
CA LEU A 36 5.92 29.18 17.66
C LEU A 36 4.95 29.58 16.58
N SER A 37 3.69 29.22 16.76
CA SER A 37 2.63 29.70 15.88
C SER A 37 2.29 31.16 16.23
N PRO A 38 2.16 32.05 15.24
CA PRO A 38 1.72 33.45 15.51
C PRO A 38 0.29 33.53 16.07
N PHE A 39 -0.44 32.42 16.09
CA PHE A 39 -1.87 32.38 16.41
C PHE A 39 -2.25 31.57 17.65
N THR A 40 -1.42 31.36 18.64
CA THR A 40 -1.83 30.86 19.98
C THR A 40 -1.41 29.46 20.41
N SER A 41 -0.85 28.60 19.58
CA SER A 41 -0.40 27.28 20.02
C SER A 41 1.08 27.07 19.79
N ILE A 42 1.79 26.65 20.81
CA ILE A 42 3.14 26.08 20.68
C ILE A 42 2.94 24.64 20.18
N GLY A 43 3.50 24.32 19.03
CA GLY A 43 3.48 22.98 18.45
C GLY A 43 4.90 22.45 18.29
N ASN A 44 5.05 21.16 18.31
CA ASN A 44 6.30 20.49 17.97
C ASN A 44 6.23 19.95 16.54
N MET A 45 7.27 20.20 15.76
CA MET A 45 7.44 19.62 14.44
C MET A 45 8.62 18.64 14.49
N SER A 46 8.37 17.41 14.10
CA SER A 46 9.42 16.39 13.93
C SER A 46 9.78 16.26 12.45
N LYS A 47 11.06 16.28 12.15
CA LYS A 47 11.63 16.07 10.82
C LYS A 47 12.55 14.87 10.83
N ALA A 48 12.41 14.00 9.83
CA ALA A 48 13.39 12.96 9.56
C ALA A 48 14.37 13.44 8.48
N THR A 49 15.64 13.08 8.59
CA THR A 49 16.63 13.36 7.54
C THR A 49 16.39 12.52 6.31
N GLU A 50 16.01 11.28 6.53
CA GLU A 50 15.68 10.28 5.51
C GLU A 50 14.88 9.17 6.17
N ALA A 51 13.87 8.67 5.48
CA ALA A 51 13.07 7.53 5.91
C ALA A 51 12.48 6.83 4.69
N HIS A 52 12.45 5.50 4.72
CA HIS A 52 11.83 4.66 3.70
C HIS A 52 10.70 3.87 4.34
N TYR A 53 9.48 4.36 4.17
CA TYR A 53 8.30 3.80 4.82
C TYR A 53 7.63 2.73 3.97
N ILE A 54 7.30 1.61 4.60
CA ILE A 54 6.40 0.61 4.03
C ILE A 54 5.02 0.73 4.66
N HIS A 55 4.00 0.86 3.83
CA HIS A 55 2.60 0.72 4.21
C HIS A 55 2.07 -0.62 3.74
N ASN A 56 1.56 -1.43 4.66
CA ASN A 56 0.83 -2.62 4.27
C ASN A 56 -0.65 -2.28 4.11
N PHE A 57 -1.29 -2.85 3.12
CA PHE A 57 -2.72 -2.70 2.92
C PHE A 57 -3.36 -4.02 2.51
N SER A 58 -4.64 -4.12 2.69
CA SER A 58 -5.44 -5.24 2.21
C SER A 58 -6.71 -4.73 1.55
N ILE A 59 -7.15 -5.44 0.52
CA ILE A 59 -8.41 -5.22 -0.16
C ILE A 59 -9.22 -6.50 -0.02
N ASN A 60 -10.31 -6.44 0.77
CA ASN A 60 -11.20 -7.57 0.99
C ASN A 60 -12.62 -7.21 0.61
N PRO A 61 -13.07 -7.55 -0.60
CA PRO A 61 -14.44 -7.28 -1.05
C PRO A 61 -15.52 -7.92 -0.17
N LYS A 62 -15.19 -9.03 0.51
CA LYS A 62 -16.14 -9.74 1.40
C LYS A 62 -16.58 -8.90 2.61
N ASN A 63 -15.80 -7.87 2.99
CA ASN A 63 -16.18 -6.94 4.06
C ASN A 63 -17.45 -6.16 3.71
N LEU A 64 -17.80 -6.01 2.43
CA LEU A 64 -19.04 -5.38 2.01
C LEU A 64 -20.29 -6.19 2.39
N ASN A 65 -20.17 -7.48 2.67
CA ASN A 65 -21.31 -8.30 3.06
C ASN A 65 -21.93 -7.84 4.39
N SER A 66 -21.11 -7.35 5.34
CA SER A 66 -21.59 -6.79 6.60
C SER A 66 -22.40 -5.50 6.39
N TRP A 67 -22.19 -4.79 5.29
CA TRP A 67 -22.93 -3.57 4.97
C TRP A 67 -24.37 -3.89 4.54
N LYS A 68 -24.60 -5.05 3.90
CA LYS A 68 -25.94 -5.49 3.48
C LYS A 68 -26.87 -5.68 4.67
N GLU A 69 -26.32 -6.10 5.82
CA GLU A 69 -27.08 -6.30 7.04
C GLU A 69 -27.44 -4.97 7.74
N VAL A 70 -26.67 -3.91 7.50
CA VAL A 70 -26.80 -2.62 8.17
C VAL A 70 -27.69 -1.65 7.41
N PHE A 71 -27.72 -1.73 6.09
CA PHE A 71 -28.49 -0.83 5.24
C PHE A 71 -29.79 -1.47 4.78
N GLU A 72 -30.92 -0.76 4.93
CA GLU A 72 -32.25 -1.23 4.51
C GLU A 72 -32.33 -1.66 3.03
N ASN A 73 -31.48 -1.10 2.18
CA ASN A 73 -31.33 -1.44 0.76
C ASN A 73 -29.98 -2.12 0.45
N GLY A 74 -29.49 -2.94 1.39
CA GLY A 74 -28.17 -3.57 1.28
C GLY A 74 -27.98 -4.43 0.03
N ASP A 75 -29.06 -4.98 -0.53
CA ASP A 75 -29.03 -5.76 -1.78
C ASP A 75 -28.66 -4.92 -3.01
N ASN A 76 -28.82 -3.60 -2.95
CA ASN A 76 -28.43 -2.66 -4.00
C ASN A 76 -27.00 -2.13 -3.84
N LEU A 77 -26.25 -2.57 -2.83
CA LEU A 77 -24.85 -2.19 -2.67
C LEU A 77 -24.04 -2.80 -3.80
N LYS A 78 -23.32 -1.92 -4.51
CA LYS A 78 -22.43 -2.35 -5.59
C LYS A 78 -21.27 -3.15 -5.00
N VAL A 79 -20.89 -4.20 -5.71
CA VAL A 79 -19.63 -4.91 -5.44
C VAL A 79 -18.46 -4.06 -5.93
N ILE A 80 -17.26 -4.33 -5.40
CA ILE A 80 -16.03 -3.72 -5.93
C ILE A 80 -15.80 -4.26 -7.33
N SER A 81 -15.73 -3.36 -8.30
CA SER A 81 -15.42 -3.71 -9.68
C SER A 81 -13.90 -3.73 -9.92
N GLN A 82 -13.48 -4.36 -11.01
CA GLN A 82 -12.09 -4.29 -11.47
C GLN A 82 -11.64 -2.85 -11.70
N ARG A 83 -12.53 -1.98 -12.18
CA ARG A 83 -12.26 -0.56 -12.33
C ARG A 83 -11.95 0.13 -11.00
N ASP A 84 -12.68 -0.19 -9.93
CA ASP A 84 -12.40 0.38 -8.59
C ASP A 84 -11.02 -0.04 -8.11
N ILE A 85 -10.61 -1.29 -8.37
CA ILE A 85 -9.26 -1.80 -8.04
C ILE A 85 -8.20 -1.04 -8.86
N THR A 86 -8.41 -0.83 -10.14
CA THR A 86 -7.49 -0.06 -11.01
C THR A 86 -7.34 1.38 -10.53
N ILE A 87 -8.44 2.06 -10.18
CA ILE A 87 -8.41 3.42 -9.62
C ILE A 87 -7.64 3.44 -8.29
N LEU A 88 -7.90 2.46 -7.42
CA LEU A 88 -7.20 2.36 -6.14
C LEU A 88 -5.70 2.13 -6.31
N LYS A 89 -5.29 1.22 -7.21
CA LYS A 89 -3.87 1.00 -7.53
C LYS A 89 -3.20 2.27 -8.04
N ASN A 90 -3.84 2.99 -8.97
CA ASN A 90 -3.33 4.26 -9.46
C ASN A 90 -3.20 5.30 -8.34
N ALA A 91 -4.19 5.38 -7.46
CA ALA A 91 -4.12 6.29 -6.32
C ALA A 91 -2.99 5.92 -5.36
N LEU A 92 -2.80 4.64 -5.04
CA LEU A 92 -1.72 4.17 -4.17
C LEU A 92 -0.34 4.37 -4.81
N ASN A 93 -0.20 4.15 -6.12
CA ASN A 93 1.06 4.32 -6.82
C ASN A 93 1.51 5.79 -6.87
N ASN A 94 0.57 6.73 -6.94
CA ASN A 94 0.88 8.12 -7.24
C ASN A 94 0.63 9.09 -6.08
N SER A 95 -0.08 8.68 -5.03
CA SER A 95 -0.55 9.60 -3.98
C SER A 95 0.56 10.30 -3.22
N ALA A 96 1.67 9.60 -2.93
CA ALA A 96 2.79 10.21 -2.23
C ALA A 96 3.48 11.28 -3.08
N THR A 97 3.74 10.96 -4.35
CA THR A 97 4.41 11.85 -5.31
C THR A 97 3.56 13.07 -5.68
N TYR A 98 2.23 12.90 -5.79
CA TYR A 98 1.33 14.01 -6.13
C TYR A 98 0.87 14.84 -4.93
N TYR A 99 1.13 14.38 -3.71
CA TYR A 99 0.79 15.16 -2.52
C TYR A 99 1.85 16.21 -2.23
N ASP A 100 1.80 17.29 -2.99
CA ASP A 100 2.75 18.38 -2.89
C ASP A 100 2.29 19.41 -1.84
N SER A 101 3.04 19.50 -0.74
CA SER A 101 2.86 20.53 0.28
C SER A 101 4.22 20.98 0.79
N HIS A 102 4.30 22.18 1.34
CA HIS A 102 5.56 22.78 1.83
C HIS A 102 6.38 21.82 2.73
N SER A 103 5.73 21.00 3.53
CA SER A 103 6.40 20.05 4.44
C SER A 103 6.60 18.66 3.85
N LYS A 104 6.15 18.42 2.61
CA LYS A 104 6.13 17.11 1.97
C LYS A 104 6.81 17.07 0.60
N VAL A 105 7.47 18.15 0.23
CA VAL A 105 8.29 18.19 -1.00
C VAL A 105 9.38 17.12 -0.93
N GLY A 106 9.51 16.31 -1.98
CA GLY A 106 10.48 15.22 -2.07
C GLY A 106 10.04 13.91 -1.41
N ILE A 107 8.75 13.78 -1.06
CA ILE A 107 8.19 12.48 -0.68
C ILE A 107 7.69 11.79 -1.95
N GLU A 108 8.21 10.62 -2.22
CA GLU A 108 7.91 9.86 -3.43
C GLU A 108 7.48 8.44 -3.08
N ASN A 109 6.69 7.84 -3.96
CA ASN A 109 6.48 6.41 -3.93
C ASN A 109 7.59 5.74 -4.77
N GLU A 110 8.33 4.83 -4.18
CA GLU A 110 9.45 4.16 -4.83
C GLU A 110 9.07 2.79 -5.36
N LEU A 111 8.09 2.14 -4.70
CA LEU A 111 7.68 0.79 -5.05
C LEU A 111 6.27 0.49 -4.54
N SER A 112 5.53 -0.28 -5.33
CA SER A 112 4.27 -0.90 -4.90
C SER A 112 4.26 -2.39 -5.29
N ILE A 113 3.89 -3.26 -4.36
CA ILE A 113 3.72 -4.69 -4.59
C ILE A 113 2.28 -5.08 -4.33
N TYR A 114 1.62 -5.65 -5.33
CA TYR A 114 0.26 -6.16 -5.24
C TYR A 114 0.27 -7.68 -5.41
N VAL A 115 -0.32 -8.39 -4.46
CA VAL A 115 -0.52 -9.84 -4.53
C VAL A 115 -2.01 -10.10 -4.69
N THR A 116 -2.40 -10.62 -5.83
CA THR A 116 -3.78 -11.00 -6.12
C THR A 116 -3.98 -12.47 -5.79
N LEU A 117 -4.95 -12.75 -4.92
CA LEU A 117 -5.34 -14.10 -4.54
C LEU A 117 -6.48 -14.60 -5.44
N ASN A 118 -6.62 -15.91 -5.51
CA ASN A 118 -7.79 -16.54 -6.14
C ASN A 118 -9.07 -16.11 -5.43
N GLU A 119 -10.17 -16.04 -6.17
CA GLU A 119 -11.47 -15.57 -5.67
C GLU A 119 -11.96 -16.35 -4.44
N ASP A 120 -11.74 -17.66 -4.43
CA ASP A 120 -12.16 -18.54 -3.34
C ASP A 120 -11.12 -18.70 -2.22
N SER A 121 -9.94 -18.07 -2.35
CA SER A 121 -8.90 -18.19 -1.35
C SER A 121 -9.34 -17.59 -0.01
N LEU A 122 -9.06 -18.32 1.06
CA LEU A 122 -9.21 -17.88 2.45
C LEU A 122 -7.88 -17.43 3.06
N LEU A 123 -6.83 -17.36 2.24
CA LEU A 123 -5.49 -17.00 2.68
C LEU A 123 -5.45 -15.57 3.22
N THR A 124 -4.87 -15.41 4.39
CA THR A 124 -4.53 -14.10 4.95
C THR A 124 -3.02 -13.97 4.99
N LEU A 125 -2.49 -13.03 4.22
CA LEU A 125 -1.05 -12.79 4.17
C LEU A 125 -0.62 -11.89 5.33
N PRO A 126 0.57 -12.16 5.94
CA PRO A 126 1.13 -11.29 6.96
C PRO A 126 1.66 -9.99 6.37
N SER A 127 2.08 -9.08 7.26
CA SER A 127 2.75 -7.83 6.86
C SER A 127 4.03 -8.12 6.06
N PHE A 128 4.17 -7.52 4.89
CA PHE A 128 5.35 -7.69 4.03
C PHE A 128 6.61 -7.05 4.61
N SER A 129 6.48 -6.10 5.52
CA SER A 129 7.61 -5.46 6.20
C SER A 129 8.55 -6.42 6.91
N GLN A 130 8.08 -7.62 7.26
CA GLN A 130 8.88 -8.65 7.90
C GLN A 130 9.74 -9.47 6.93
N PHE A 131 9.43 -9.39 5.64
CA PHE A 131 10.03 -10.22 4.59
C PHE A 131 10.85 -9.43 3.58
N VAL A 132 10.96 -8.13 3.76
CA VAL A 132 11.76 -7.26 2.89
C VAL A 132 12.88 -6.61 3.68
N SER A 133 13.97 -6.27 3.00
CA SER A 133 15.07 -5.52 3.60
C SER A 133 15.57 -4.43 2.65
N PHE A 134 15.72 -3.23 3.22
CA PHE A 134 16.22 -2.06 2.51
C PHE A 134 17.71 -1.89 2.76
N LYS A 135 18.46 -1.57 1.70
CA LYS A 135 19.88 -1.23 1.75
C LYS A 135 20.12 0.07 1.00
N LYS A 136 20.65 1.06 1.69
CA LYS A 136 21.07 2.32 1.09
C LYS A 136 22.25 2.12 0.19
N GLY A 137 22.16 2.61 -1.05
CA GLY A 137 23.29 2.74 -1.98
C GLY A 137 24.23 3.86 -1.52
N VAL A 138 25.50 3.78 -1.89
CA VAL A 138 26.51 4.83 -1.62
C VAL A 138 26.91 5.55 -2.89
N GLU A 139 27.15 4.79 -3.95
CA GLU A 139 27.49 5.28 -5.31
C GLU A 139 26.57 4.66 -6.38
N GLU A 140 25.58 3.90 -5.95
CA GLU A 140 24.60 3.19 -6.75
C GLU A 140 23.20 3.43 -6.19
N ASN A 141 22.17 2.99 -6.91
CA ASN A 141 20.78 3.09 -6.46
C ASN A 141 20.56 2.33 -5.16
N ASP A 142 19.61 2.82 -4.36
CA ASP A 142 19.10 2.09 -3.23
C ASP A 142 18.56 0.71 -3.66
N SER A 143 18.54 -0.25 -2.76
CA SER A 143 18.04 -1.58 -3.09
C SER A 143 17.06 -2.11 -2.06
N LEU A 144 16.02 -2.78 -2.55
CA LEU A 144 15.04 -3.50 -1.75
C LEU A 144 15.11 -4.99 -2.10
N ASP A 145 15.54 -5.81 -1.13
CA ASP A 145 15.56 -7.26 -1.26
C ASP A 145 14.19 -7.82 -0.85
N ILE A 146 13.52 -8.46 -1.80
CA ILE A 146 12.22 -9.13 -1.64
C ILE A 146 12.33 -10.66 -1.69
N THR A 147 13.54 -11.22 -1.72
CA THR A 147 13.81 -12.66 -1.85
C THR A 147 13.05 -13.49 -0.80
N LYS A 148 13.05 -13.04 0.46
CA LYS A 148 12.31 -13.71 1.53
C LYS A 148 10.79 -13.61 1.34
N LEU A 149 10.29 -12.49 0.82
CA LEU A 149 8.88 -12.32 0.51
C LEU A 149 8.44 -13.31 -0.56
N ILE A 150 9.14 -13.37 -1.68
CA ILE A 150 8.81 -14.29 -2.79
C ILE A 150 8.96 -15.75 -2.34
N THR A 151 10.00 -16.06 -1.56
CA THR A 151 10.16 -17.40 -0.95
C THR A 151 9.01 -17.76 -0.02
N TYR A 152 8.50 -16.80 0.76
CA TYR A 152 7.34 -17.02 1.60
C TYR A 152 6.07 -17.25 0.78
N LEU A 153 5.81 -16.38 -0.19
CA LEU A 153 4.64 -16.45 -1.06
C LEU A 153 4.60 -17.74 -1.88
N SER A 154 5.75 -18.29 -2.27
CA SER A 154 5.81 -19.53 -3.04
C SER A 154 5.21 -20.76 -2.31
N LYS A 155 5.08 -20.71 -0.99
CA LYS A 155 4.39 -21.75 -0.22
C LYS A 155 2.89 -21.79 -0.51
N TYR A 156 2.34 -20.68 -1.00
CA TYR A 156 0.92 -20.48 -1.29
C TYR A 156 0.66 -20.22 -2.77
N GLU A 157 1.54 -20.73 -3.63
CA GLU A 157 1.48 -20.54 -5.08
C GLU A 157 0.10 -20.83 -5.68
N LYS A 158 -0.58 -21.87 -5.18
CA LYS A 158 -1.91 -22.29 -5.65
C LYS A 158 -2.99 -21.25 -5.35
N ASP A 159 -2.82 -20.46 -4.30
CA ASP A 159 -3.76 -19.41 -3.89
C ASP A 159 -3.49 -18.07 -4.58
N ILE A 160 -2.31 -17.90 -5.18
CA ILE A 160 -1.88 -16.64 -5.79
C ILE A 160 -2.13 -16.71 -7.30
N THR A 161 -2.88 -15.73 -7.81
CA THR A 161 -3.10 -15.56 -9.24
C THR A 161 -1.97 -14.77 -9.88
N LYS A 162 -1.54 -13.65 -9.24
CA LYS A 162 -0.61 -12.70 -9.81
C LYS A 162 0.12 -11.90 -8.74
N ILE A 163 1.36 -11.53 -9.02
CA ILE A 163 2.15 -10.59 -8.24
C ILE A 163 2.60 -9.46 -9.18
N GLU A 164 2.19 -8.24 -8.89
CA GLU A 164 2.55 -7.06 -9.67
C GLU A 164 3.50 -6.19 -8.86
N ILE A 165 4.61 -5.83 -9.46
CA ILE A 165 5.65 -4.99 -8.84
C ILE A 165 5.82 -3.74 -9.69
N TYR A 166 5.46 -2.58 -9.15
CA TYR A 166 5.61 -1.27 -9.76
C TYR A 166 6.77 -0.55 -9.11
N TYR A 167 7.74 -0.10 -9.87
CA TYR A 167 8.91 0.64 -9.37
C TYR A 167 9.59 1.41 -10.50
N VAL A 168 10.50 2.30 -10.15
CA VAL A 168 11.34 3.05 -11.08
C VAL A 168 12.75 2.46 -10.98
N ASP A 169 13.20 1.74 -12.02
CA ASP A 169 14.46 0.99 -12.00
C ASP A 169 15.71 1.89 -12.01
N GLU A 170 15.57 3.14 -12.42
CA GLU A 170 16.62 4.14 -12.30
C GLU A 170 16.84 4.64 -10.87
N LEU A 171 15.87 4.42 -9.95
CA LEU A 171 15.93 4.91 -8.58
C LEU A 171 16.10 3.79 -7.54
N LEU A 172 15.52 2.62 -7.80
CA LEU A 172 15.49 1.51 -6.84
C LEU A 172 15.79 0.17 -7.51
N ASN A 173 16.79 -0.53 -7.00
CA ASN A 173 17.06 -1.91 -7.40
C ASN A 173 16.18 -2.88 -6.61
N VAL A 174 15.29 -3.59 -7.28
CA VAL A 174 14.46 -4.64 -6.67
C VAL A 174 15.12 -5.99 -6.85
N VAL A 175 15.64 -6.56 -5.75
CA VAL A 175 16.40 -7.81 -5.73
C VAL A 175 15.50 -8.98 -5.35
N ASP A 176 15.47 -10.01 -6.19
CA ASP A 176 14.87 -11.32 -5.91
C ASP A 176 15.78 -12.44 -6.40
N GLU A 177 16.41 -13.14 -5.47
CA GLU A 177 17.30 -14.27 -5.72
C GLU A 177 16.60 -15.63 -5.53
N SER A 178 15.27 -15.62 -5.27
CA SER A 178 14.54 -16.85 -4.94
C SER A 178 14.32 -17.77 -6.13
N ASP A 179 14.31 -17.23 -7.32
CA ASP A 179 14.02 -17.95 -8.57
C ASP A 179 12.60 -18.60 -8.61
N LYS A 180 11.68 -18.11 -7.76
CA LYS A 180 10.35 -18.66 -7.56
C LYS A 180 9.27 -17.76 -8.11
N LEU A 181 8.11 -18.32 -8.41
CA LEU A 181 6.90 -17.61 -8.89
C LEU A 181 7.14 -16.70 -10.11
N LYS A 182 8.16 -16.99 -10.92
CA LYS A 182 8.53 -16.16 -12.09
C LYS A 182 7.40 -16.00 -13.10
N ASP A 183 6.60 -17.04 -13.25
CA ASP A 183 5.43 -17.08 -14.13
C ASP A 183 4.26 -16.22 -13.62
N LYS A 184 4.28 -15.83 -12.34
CA LYS A 184 3.24 -15.03 -11.69
C LYS A 184 3.68 -13.60 -11.39
N ILE A 185 4.99 -13.30 -11.51
CA ILE A 185 5.53 -11.97 -11.24
C ILE A 185 5.57 -11.16 -12.52
N GLU A 186 4.91 -10.00 -12.47
CA GLU A 186 4.98 -9.00 -13.52
C GLU A 186 5.54 -7.70 -12.96
N LYS A 187 6.49 -7.10 -13.69
CA LYS A 187 7.15 -5.85 -13.32
C LYS A 187 6.69 -4.73 -14.23
N TYR A 188 6.42 -3.59 -13.64
CA TYR A 188 5.88 -2.40 -14.32
C TYR A 188 6.61 -1.14 -13.87
N ASP A 189 6.64 -0.17 -14.75
CA ASP A 189 7.09 1.16 -14.46
C ASP A 189 6.04 1.90 -13.60
N LEU A 190 6.45 2.38 -12.43
CA LEU A 190 5.59 3.03 -11.45
C LEU A 190 4.98 4.34 -11.96
N VAL A 191 5.71 5.08 -12.80
CA VAL A 191 5.24 6.39 -13.30
C VAL A 191 4.17 6.26 -14.38
N LYS A 192 3.95 5.06 -14.92
CA LYS A 192 2.92 4.83 -15.92
C LYS A 192 1.56 4.58 -15.26
N VAL A 193 0.56 5.29 -15.71
CA VAL A 193 -0.83 5.08 -15.28
C VAL A 193 -1.30 3.70 -15.72
N ILE A 194 -1.82 2.91 -14.78
CA ILE A 194 -2.46 1.63 -15.07
C ILE A 194 -3.73 1.90 -15.88
N LYS A 195 -3.77 1.38 -17.09
CA LYS A 195 -4.96 1.50 -17.96
C LYS A 195 -5.97 0.44 -17.57
N ASP A 196 -7.23 0.83 -17.56
CA ASP A 196 -8.33 -0.12 -17.40
C ASP A 196 -8.55 -0.82 -18.75
N GLU A 197 -8.25 -2.11 -18.83
CA GLU A 197 -8.43 -2.91 -20.05
C GLU A 197 -9.92 -3.03 -20.47
N ALA A 198 -10.83 -2.64 -19.58
CA ALA A 198 -12.28 -2.66 -19.84
C ALA A 198 -12.82 -1.41 -20.55
N ILE A 199 -11.96 -0.46 -20.94
CA ILE A 199 -12.35 0.80 -21.62
C ILE A 199 -11.80 0.83 -23.07
N ASN A 200 -11.84 -0.28 -23.77
CA ASN A 200 -11.65 -0.30 -25.23
C ASN A 200 -12.96 -0.59 -25.93
#